data_37a0853f5074f5479b76ea57bb2f5c36
#
_entry.id   37a0853f5074f5479b76ea57bb2f5c36
#
_cell.length_a   1.000
_cell.length_b   1.000
_cell.length_c   1.000
_cell.angle_alpha   90.00
_cell.angle_beta   90.00
_cell.angle_gamma   90.00
#
_symmetry.space_group_name_H-M   'P 1'
#
loop_
_entity.id
_entity.type
_entity.pdbx_description
1 polymer ?
#
loop_
_entity_poly.entity_id
_entity_poly.type
_entity_poly.pdbx_seq_one_letter_code
_entity_poly.pdbx_strand_id
1 'polypeptide(L)'
;MPLTARSPLAVRRLRTVAVCIAVLCAARAAVFADHAASDADYRRISTDTQRNIDRFMTLRMTLSTLPTRDDAVAAVRAFERDTVSETRSTHGEMEALILENFIVMELFNCYYDDPPMSRAEFRQLLADQKAKNDAFFKATKGARYNAWFWATSGDVFSCWTTFSIKDILFYGMEIRDYYLAGYAEDAHCSYLLTDVAQWYLNAPKVAGGSKSKARAYFEAARAAARTEAESYFADIFLSQFLFEQKDYQQCTALLDEAAALNPGSSYIALLRAQNAAGRSLYQYNRKRSNIDATKQ
;
A
#
# COMPACT_ATOMS: atom_id res chain seq x y z
N MET A 1 -35.78 -21.26 30.94
CA MET A 1 -35.10 -21.53 29.65
C MET A 1 -33.63 -21.82 29.94
N PRO A 2 -33.08 -23.00 29.62
CA PRO A 2 -31.70 -23.34 29.96
C PRO A 2 -30.73 -22.77 28.93
N LEU A 3 -29.63 -22.21 29.45
CA LEU A 3 -28.45 -21.76 28.69
C LEU A 3 -27.81 -22.98 28.03
N THR A 4 -27.77 -22.99 26.70
CA THR A 4 -27.08 -24.00 25.91
C THR A 4 -25.55 -23.87 26.09
N ALA A 5 -24.97 -24.90 26.69
CA ALA A 5 -23.55 -25.05 26.87
C ALA A 5 -22.85 -25.09 25.50
N ARG A 6 -21.89 -24.19 25.26
CA ARG A 6 -21.03 -24.20 24.07
C ARG A 6 -20.16 -25.46 24.07
N SER A 7 -20.18 -26.20 22.96
CA SER A 7 -19.45 -27.43 22.76
C SER A 7 -17.94 -27.27 23.06
N PRO A 8 -17.32 -28.17 23.84
CA PRO A 8 -15.90 -28.15 24.19
C PRO A 8 -14.93 -28.24 22.98
N LEU A 9 -15.44 -28.75 21.85
CA LEU A 9 -14.69 -28.83 20.59
C LEU A 9 -14.43 -27.45 19.94
N ALA A 10 -15.36 -26.50 20.06
CA ALA A 10 -15.18 -25.13 19.50
C ALA A 10 -14.12 -24.36 20.27
N VAL A 11 -14.07 -24.51 21.60
CA VAL A 11 -13.06 -23.87 22.46
C VAL A 11 -11.66 -24.45 22.24
N ARG A 12 -11.55 -25.76 21.97
CA ARG A 12 -10.28 -26.41 21.66
C ARG A 12 -9.71 -25.96 20.32
N ARG A 13 -10.55 -25.82 19.27
CA ARG A 13 -10.13 -25.34 17.95
C ARG A 13 -9.67 -23.87 17.97
N LEU A 14 -10.32 -23.00 18.73
CA LEU A 14 -9.87 -21.60 18.89
C LEU A 14 -8.53 -21.51 19.63
N ARG A 15 -8.30 -22.35 20.66
CA ARG A 15 -7.01 -22.37 21.37
C ARG A 15 -5.87 -22.91 20.51
N THR A 16 -6.11 -23.90 19.65
CA THR A 16 -5.10 -24.44 18.73
C THR A 16 -4.71 -23.42 17.66
N VAL A 17 -5.67 -22.70 17.10
CA VAL A 17 -5.39 -21.62 16.11
C VAL A 17 -4.62 -20.47 16.76
N ALA A 18 -4.98 -20.04 17.97
CA ALA A 18 -4.27 -18.99 18.69
C ALA A 18 -2.83 -19.38 19.07
N VAL A 19 -2.60 -20.65 19.44
CA VAL A 19 -1.25 -21.15 19.74
C VAL A 19 -0.41 -21.29 18.46
N CYS A 20 -1.00 -21.73 17.34
CA CYS A 20 -0.28 -21.79 16.06
C CYS A 20 0.12 -20.39 15.55
N ILE A 21 -0.72 -19.38 15.72
CA ILE A 21 -0.40 -17.99 15.37
C ILE A 21 0.72 -17.46 16.28
N ALA A 22 0.67 -17.72 17.59
CA ALA A 22 1.69 -17.29 18.54
C ALA A 22 3.06 -17.97 18.30
N VAL A 23 3.06 -19.27 17.99
CA VAL A 23 4.29 -20.02 17.68
C VAL A 23 4.89 -19.59 16.34
N LEU A 24 4.07 -19.31 15.32
CA LEU A 24 4.54 -18.76 14.04
C LEU A 24 5.12 -17.34 14.20
N CYS A 25 4.53 -16.50 15.04
CA CYS A 25 5.06 -15.17 15.34
C CYS A 25 6.38 -15.25 16.12
N ALA A 26 6.52 -16.14 17.08
CA ALA A 26 7.75 -16.32 17.87
C ALA A 26 8.90 -16.94 17.06
N ALA A 27 8.60 -17.89 16.17
CA ALA A 27 9.61 -18.51 15.30
C ALA A 27 10.15 -17.53 14.24
N ARG A 28 9.31 -16.57 13.77
CA ARG A 28 9.74 -15.55 12.81
C ARG A 28 10.55 -14.42 13.45
N ALA A 29 10.27 -14.03 14.68
CA ALA A 29 11.07 -13.05 15.41
C ALA A 29 12.53 -13.54 15.62
N ALA A 30 12.74 -14.84 15.75
CA ALA A 30 14.08 -15.45 15.89
C ALA A 30 14.88 -15.46 14.55
N VAL A 31 14.22 -15.45 13.39
CA VAL A 31 14.89 -15.44 12.08
C VAL A 31 15.53 -14.09 11.76
N PHE A 32 15.05 -12.99 12.36
CA PHE A 32 15.64 -11.66 12.18
C PHE A 32 16.81 -11.36 13.14
N ALA A 33 17.08 -12.22 14.14
CA ALA A 33 18.04 -11.93 15.20
C ALA A 33 19.46 -12.47 14.96
N ASP A 34 19.69 -13.30 13.93
CA ASP A 34 20.95 -14.03 13.80
C ASP A 34 21.69 -13.80 12.47
N HIS A 35 21.98 -12.52 12.17
CA HIS A 35 22.78 -12.20 10.97
C HIS A 35 23.77 -11.08 11.26
N ALA A 36 25.03 -11.34 10.94
CA ALA A 36 26.05 -10.30 10.82
C ALA A 36 25.50 -9.18 9.93
N ALA A 37 25.33 -7.96 10.49
CA ALA A 37 24.85 -6.81 9.78
C ALA A 37 25.77 -6.57 8.56
N SER A 38 25.19 -6.47 7.37
CA SER A 38 25.90 -5.95 6.21
C SER A 38 26.29 -4.50 6.52
N ASP A 39 27.52 -4.08 6.26
CA ASP A 39 27.95 -2.69 6.37
C ASP A 39 27.27 -1.78 5.29
N ALA A 40 26.52 -2.37 4.38
CA ALA A 40 25.82 -1.65 3.33
C ALA A 40 24.66 -0.83 3.90
N ASP A 41 24.72 0.48 3.64
CA ASP A 41 23.72 1.45 4.12
C ASP A 41 22.96 2.05 2.91
N TYR A 42 21.74 1.57 2.70
CA TYR A 42 20.83 2.02 1.64
C TYR A 42 19.76 2.99 2.16
N ARG A 43 19.96 3.65 3.30
CA ARG A 43 18.98 4.59 3.88
C ARG A 43 18.83 5.87 3.08
N ARG A 44 19.88 6.27 2.36
CA ARG A 44 19.87 7.49 1.56
C ARG A 44 19.60 7.14 0.10
N ILE A 45 18.84 8.00 -0.54
CA ILE A 45 18.67 8.01 -2.00
C ILE A 45 19.26 9.29 -2.57
N SER A 46 19.60 9.26 -3.84
CA SER A 46 20.11 10.41 -4.56
C SER A 46 19.05 11.52 -4.69
N THR A 47 19.48 12.75 -4.81
CA THR A 47 18.58 13.88 -5.09
C THR A 47 17.84 13.68 -6.41
N ASP A 48 18.46 13.04 -7.39
CA ASP A 48 17.85 12.77 -8.69
C ASP A 48 16.71 11.72 -8.56
N THR A 49 16.94 10.67 -7.79
CA THR A 49 15.88 9.69 -7.50
C THR A 49 14.74 10.33 -6.70
N GLN A 50 15.03 11.16 -5.70
CA GLN A 50 13.97 11.88 -4.99
C GLN A 50 13.16 12.75 -5.95
N ARG A 51 13.82 13.48 -6.85
CA ARG A 51 13.15 14.29 -7.88
C ARG A 51 12.29 13.40 -8.80
N ASN A 52 12.76 12.22 -9.18
CA ASN A 52 11.99 11.29 -9.98
C ASN A 52 10.78 10.74 -9.22
N ILE A 53 10.89 10.48 -7.92
CA ILE A 53 9.76 10.12 -7.06
C ILE A 53 8.72 11.26 -7.05
N ASP A 54 9.14 12.49 -6.82
CA ASP A 54 8.23 13.65 -6.79
C ASP A 54 7.53 13.86 -8.15
N ARG A 55 8.27 13.69 -9.27
CA ARG A 55 7.71 13.70 -10.63
C ARG A 55 6.71 12.58 -10.85
N PHE A 56 7.00 11.37 -10.36
CA PHE A 56 6.07 10.24 -10.47
C PHE A 56 4.80 10.47 -9.64
N MET A 57 4.92 10.99 -8.43
CA MET A 57 3.77 11.31 -7.60
C MET A 57 2.88 12.38 -8.26
N THR A 58 3.49 13.38 -8.91
CA THR A 58 2.77 14.38 -9.71
C THR A 58 2.10 13.74 -10.93
N LEU A 59 2.81 12.87 -11.66
CA LEU A 59 2.23 12.10 -12.76
C LEU A 59 1.01 11.31 -12.28
N ARG A 60 1.16 10.52 -11.22
CA ARG A 60 0.10 9.72 -10.63
C ARG A 60 -1.14 10.55 -10.27
N MET A 61 -0.95 11.73 -9.69
CA MET A 61 -2.04 12.65 -9.39
C MET A 61 -2.79 13.04 -10.68
N THR A 62 -2.05 13.37 -11.75
CA THR A 62 -2.64 13.88 -13.00
C THR A 62 -3.18 12.80 -13.93
N LEU A 63 -2.86 11.51 -13.75
CA LEU A 63 -3.38 10.42 -14.60
C LEU A 63 -4.92 10.42 -14.67
N SER A 64 -5.58 10.79 -13.58
CA SER A 64 -7.04 10.85 -13.50
C SER A 64 -7.69 11.98 -14.32
N THR A 65 -6.90 12.88 -14.93
CA THR A 65 -7.38 13.90 -15.84
C THR A 65 -7.20 13.51 -17.31
N LEU A 66 -6.50 12.41 -17.59
CA LEU A 66 -6.29 11.94 -18.95
C LEU A 66 -7.58 11.33 -19.52
N PRO A 67 -7.80 11.48 -20.85
CA PRO A 67 -9.06 11.09 -21.49
C PRO A 67 -9.33 9.57 -21.40
N THR A 68 -8.29 8.76 -21.53
CA THR A 68 -8.41 7.30 -21.59
C THR A 68 -7.42 6.60 -20.68
N ARG A 69 -7.74 5.34 -20.33
CA ARG A 69 -6.81 4.45 -19.64
C ARG A 69 -5.51 4.27 -20.44
N ASP A 70 -5.60 4.14 -21.75
CA ASP A 70 -4.43 3.90 -22.60
C ASP A 70 -3.50 5.12 -22.62
N ASP A 71 -4.03 6.34 -22.53
CA ASP A 71 -3.22 7.55 -22.33
C ASP A 71 -2.50 7.53 -20.99
N ALA A 72 -3.19 7.10 -19.92
CA ALA A 72 -2.58 6.94 -18.60
C ALA A 72 -1.46 5.88 -18.61
N VAL A 73 -1.69 4.73 -19.21
CA VAL A 73 -0.68 3.67 -19.37
C VAL A 73 0.51 4.16 -20.20
N ALA A 74 0.26 4.87 -21.29
CA ALA A 74 1.31 5.44 -22.14
C ALA A 74 2.18 6.44 -21.36
N ALA A 75 1.57 7.28 -20.53
CA ALA A 75 2.29 8.23 -19.68
C ALA A 75 3.18 7.53 -18.62
N VAL A 76 2.66 6.49 -17.96
CA VAL A 76 3.43 5.67 -17.01
C VAL A 76 4.60 4.97 -17.71
N ARG A 77 4.38 4.40 -18.90
CA ARG A 77 5.43 3.75 -19.69
C ARG A 77 6.46 4.74 -20.25
N ALA A 78 6.08 5.97 -20.56
CA ALA A 78 7.03 7.02 -20.92
C ALA A 78 7.95 7.35 -19.74
N PHE A 79 7.38 7.54 -18.54
CA PHE A 79 8.17 7.76 -17.33
C PHE A 79 9.16 6.61 -17.07
N GLU A 80 8.73 5.36 -17.22
CA GLU A 80 9.60 4.19 -17.08
C GLU A 80 10.82 4.24 -18.00
N ARG A 81 10.59 4.48 -19.31
CA ARG A 81 11.68 4.58 -20.32
C ARG A 81 12.66 5.69 -20.01
N ASP A 82 12.14 6.82 -19.53
CA ASP A 82 12.95 8.04 -19.32
C ASP A 82 13.77 8.01 -18.02
N THR A 83 13.44 7.11 -17.05
CA THR A 83 14.03 7.21 -15.72
C THR A 83 14.70 5.94 -15.20
N VAL A 84 14.10 4.76 -15.39
CA VAL A 84 14.51 3.54 -14.67
C VAL A 84 15.93 3.09 -15.05
N SER A 85 16.24 3.03 -16.34
CA SER A 85 17.54 2.55 -16.83
C SER A 85 18.67 3.50 -16.42
N GLU A 86 18.45 4.79 -16.50
CA GLU A 86 19.40 5.82 -16.07
C GLU A 86 19.64 5.75 -14.56
N THR A 87 18.55 5.69 -13.76
CA THR A 87 18.65 5.56 -12.30
C THR A 87 19.45 4.32 -11.91
N ARG A 88 19.18 3.17 -12.55
CA ARG A 88 19.91 1.93 -12.28
C ARG A 88 21.39 2.04 -12.55
N SER A 89 21.78 2.63 -13.67
CA SER A 89 23.18 2.76 -14.06
C SER A 89 23.93 3.79 -13.22
N THR A 90 23.26 4.85 -12.75
CA THR A 90 23.88 5.98 -12.07
C THR A 90 23.81 5.89 -10.54
N HIS A 91 22.68 5.37 -10.01
CA HIS A 91 22.37 5.37 -8.57
C HIS A 91 22.18 3.98 -7.98
N GLY A 92 22.18 2.95 -8.83
CA GLY A 92 22.14 1.55 -8.41
C GLY A 92 20.76 0.92 -8.34
N GLU A 93 20.76 -0.37 -7.97
CA GLU A 93 19.58 -1.24 -8.10
C GLU A 93 18.44 -0.84 -7.17
N MET A 94 18.72 -0.48 -5.90
CA MET A 94 17.64 -0.13 -4.95
C MET A 94 16.82 1.07 -5.43
N GLU A 95 17.49 2.11 -5.90
CA GLU A 95 16.82 3.33 -6.34
C GLU A 95 16.00 3.09 -7.61
N ALA A 96 16.48 2.24 -8.52
CA ALA A 96 15.73 1.81 -9.68
C ALA A 96 14.50 0.96 -9.30
N LEU A 97 14.65 0.05 -8.33
CA LEU A 97 13.53 -0.77 -7.83
C LEU A 97 12.42 0.08 -7.19
N ILE A 98 12.75 1.18 -6.51
CA ILE A 98 11.74 2.13 -6.01
C ILE A 98 10.87 2.63 -7.16
N LEU A 99 11.48 3.08 -8.25
CA LEU A 99 10.74 3.58 -9.42
C LEU A 99 9.96 2.47 -10.13
N GLU A 100 10.54 1.29 -10.32
CA GLU A 100 9.84 0.13 -10.89
C GLU A 100 8.63 -0.27 -10.05
N ASN A 101 8.75 -0.25 -8.72
CA ASN A 101 7.64 -0.54 -7.83
C ASN A 101 6.48 0.43 -8.05
N PHE A 102 6.74 1.73 -8.10
CA PHE A 102 5.73 2.74 -8.41
C PHE A 102 5.07 2.50 -9.77
N ILE A 103 5.86 2.22 -10.80
CA ILE A 103 5.39 1.98 -12.15
C ILE A 103 4.47 0.77 -12.20
N VAL A 104 4.89 -0.36 -11.63
CA VAL A 104 4.10 -1.60 -11.60
C VAL A 104 2.80 -1.40 -10.82
N MET A 105 2.84 -0.68 -9.71
CA MET A 105 1.66 -0.35 -8.91
C MET A 105 0.67 0.50 -9.70
N GLU A 106 1.16 1.48 -10.46
CA GLU A 106 0.26 2.34 -11.22
C GLU A 106 -0.31 1.64 -12.46
N LEU A 107 0.47 0.78 -13.11
CA LEU A 107 -0.05 -0.11 -14.15
C LEU A 107 -1.11 -1.08 -13.59
N PHE A 108 -0.89 -1.61 -12.38
CA PHE A 108 -1.88 -2.41 -11.67
C PHE A 108 -3.18 -1.61 -11.46
N ASN A 109 -3.09 -0.35 -11.04
CA ASN A 109 -4.26 0.52 -10.85
C ASN A 109 -4.98 0.78 -12.18
N CYS A 110 -4.25 1.11 -13.25
CA CYS A 110 -4.80 1.36 -14.57
C CYS A 110 -5.56 0.15 -15.16
N TYR A 111 -5.05 -1.07 -14.91
CA TYR A 111 -5.62 -2.30 -15.46
C TYR A 111 -6.64 -2.99 -14.54
N TYR A 112 -6.86 -2.49 -13.34
CA TYR A 112 -7.55 -3.24 -12.30
C TYR A 112 -8.97 -3.68 -12.66
N ASP A 113 -9.75 -2.78 -13.29
CA ASP A 113 -11.16 -3.05 -13.62
C ASP A 113 -11.34 -3.81 -14.92
N ASP A 114 -10.40 -3.64 -15.85
CA ASP A 114 -10.45 -4.26 -17.18
C ASP A 114 -9.02 -4.55 -17.66
N PRO A 115 -8.38 -5.61 -17.12
CA PRO A 115 -7.03 -5.96 -17.53
C PRO A 115 -6.98 -6.45 -18.99
N PRO A 116 -6.00 -5.98 -19.80
CA PRO A 116 -5.83 -6.44 -21.19
C PRO A 116 -5.22 -7.84 -21.27
N MET A 117 -5.12 -8.53 -20.16
CA MET A 117 -4.49 -9.84 -19.99
C MET A 117 -5.31 -10.72 -19.06
N SER A 118 -5.01 -12.01 -19.00
CA SER A 118 -5.65 -12.92 -18.06
C SER A 118 -5.35 -12.54 -16.60
N ARG A 119 -6.21 -12.97 -15.68
CA ARG A 119 -5.99 -12.75 -14.22
C ARG A 119 -4.65 -13.33 -13.74
N ALA A 120 -4.21 -14.45 -14.33
CA ALA A 120 -2.93 -15.06 -13.98
C ALA A 120 -1.74 -14.22 -14.43
N GLU A 121 -1.76 -13.71 -15.66
CA GLU A 121 -0.73 -12.81 -16.19
C GLU A 121 -0.71 -11.50 -15.42
N PHE A 122 -1.88 -10.96 -15.06
CA PHE A 122 -1.99 -9.75 -14.25
C PHE A 122 -1.37 -9.92 -12.85
N ARG A 123 -1.61 -11.07 -12.21
CA ARG A 123 -0.94 -11.43 -10.96
C ARG A 123 0.56 -11.62 -11.15
N GLN A 124 0.99 -12.19 -12.29
CA GLN A 124 2.40 -12.42 -12.59
C GLN A 124 3.20 -11.13 -12.70
N LEU A 125 2.62 -10.05 -13.22
CA LEU A 125 3.24 -8.73 -13.25
C LEU A 125 3.73 -8.28 -11.87
N LEU A 126 2.89 -8.46 -10.84
CA LEU A 126 3.24 -8.14 -9.46
C LEU A 126 4.20 -9.17 -8.85
N ALA A 127 4.04 -10.45 -9.20
CA ALA A 127 4.91 -11.52 -8.72
C ALA A 127 6.35 -11.33 -9.21
N ASP A 128 6.54 -10.93 -10.45
CA ASP A 128 7.85 -10.67 -11.04
C ASP A 128 8.54 -9.49 -10.34
N GLN A 129 7.81 -8.41 -10.10
CA GLN A 129 8.37 -7.27 -9.37
C GLN A 129 8.67 -7.60 -7.91
N LYS A 130 7.79 -8.34 -7.23
CA LYS A 130 8.05 -8.84 -5.88
C LYS A 130 9.31 -9.71 -5.84
N ALA A 131 9.49 -10.60 -6.83
CA ALA A 131 10.67 -11.46 -6.90
C ALA A 131 11.98 -10.66 -7.05
N LYS A 132 11.97 -9.53 -7.80
CA LYS A 132 13.12 -8.62 -7.88
C LYS A 132 13.42 -7.98 -6.51
N ASN A 133 12.41 -7.48 -5.81
CA ASN A 133 12.56 -6.92 -4.47
C ASN A 133 13.11 -7.96 -3.49
N ASP A 134 12.54 -9.17 -3.48
CA ASP A 134 13.00 -10.28 -2.63
C ASP A 134 14.46 -10.67 -2.92
N ALA A 135 14.85 -10.71 -4.20
CA ALA A 135 16.22 -10.99 -4.61
C ALA A 135 17.19 -9.92 -4.11
N PHE A 136 16.80 -8.64 -4.17
CA PHE A 136 17.62 -7.54 -3.65
C PHE A 136 17.74 -7.62 -2.13
N PHE A 137 16.66 -7.80 -1.38
CA PHE A 137 16.71 -8.00 0.07
C PHE A 137 17.58 -9.20 0.47
N LYS A 138 17.52 -10.28 -0.29
CA LYS A 138 18.34 -11.47 -0.06
C LYS A 138 19.83 -11.20 -0.31
N ALA A 139 20.15 -10.49 -1.40
CA ALA A 139 21.53 -10.17 -1.78
C ALA A 139 22.20 -9.19 -0.80
N THR A 140 21.39 -8.28 -0.21
CA THR A 140 21.86 -7.23 0.70
C THR A 140 21.43 -7.46 2.15
N LYS A 141 21.33 -8.73 2.54
CA LYS A 141 20.83 -9.17 3.83
C LYS A 141 21.49 -8.45 5.00
N GLY A 142 20.67 -7.90 5.91
CA GLY A 142 21.13 -7.16 7.08
C GLY A 142 21.41 -5.67 6.82
N ALA A 143 21.31 -5.20 5.59
CA ALA A 143 21.41 -3.79 5.29
C ALA A 143 20.19 -3.01 5.80
N ARG A 144 20.35 -1.69 5.97
CA ARG A 144 19.23 -0.75 6.23
C ARG A 144 18.84 -0.08 4.92
N TYR A 145 17.55 0.08 4.70
CA TYR A 145 17.01 0.57 3.44
C TYR A 145 16.21 1.86 3.63
N ASN A 146 16.11 2.66 2.58
CA ASN A 146 15.31 3.87 2.55
C ASN A 146 13.81 3.57 2.76
N ALA A 147 13.10 4.51 3.38
CA ALA A 147 11.67 4.41 3.65
C ALA A 147 10.84 4.17 2.37
N TRP A 148 11.22 4.79 1.24
CA TRP A 148 10.56 4.58 -0.05
C TRP A 148 10.69 3.15 -0.56
N PHE A 149 11.86 2.52 -0.38
CA PHE A 149 12.04 1.13 -0.81
C PHE A 149 11.19 0.17 0.04
N TRP A 150 11.13 0.40 1.35
CA TRP A 150 10.25 -0.36 2.23
C TRP A 150 8.79 -0.19 1.85
N ALA A 151 8.31 1.05 1.71
CA ALA A 151 6.92 1.36 1.37
C ALA A 151 6.51 0.72 0.05
N THR A 152 7.24 1.02 -1.03
CA THR A 152 6.87 0.57 -2.38
C THR A 152 7.00 -0.94 -2.54
N SER A 153 7.98 -1.59 -1.88
CA SER A 153 8.06 -3.06 -1.85
C SER A 153 6.89 -3.68 -1.08
N GLY A 154 6.49 -3.08 0.03
CA GLY A 154 5.30 -3.46 0.79
C GLY A 154 4.02 -3.34 -0.03
N ASP A 155 3.90 -2.30 -0.84
CA ASP A 155 2.75 -2.08 -1.72
C ASP A 155 2.64 -3.12 -2.84
N VAL A 156 3.75 -3.39 -3.53
CA VAL A 156 3.80 -4.47 -4.54
C VAL A 156 3.37 -5.80 -3.89
N PHE A 157 3.87 -6.09 -2.69
CA PHE A 157 3.52 -7.29 -1.95
C PHE A 157 2.03 -7.28 -1.55
N SER A 158 1.52 -6.17 -1.05
CA SER A 158 0.12 -5.99 -0.67
C SER A 158 -0.80 -6.22 -1.88
N CYS A 159 -0.52 -5.58 -3.02
CA CYS A 159 -1.30 -5.76 -4.23
C CYS A 159 -1.27 -7.19 -4.76
N TRP A 160 -0.11 -7.86 -4.71
CA TRP A 160 -0.02 -9.27 -5.08
C TRP A 160 -0.91 -10.17 -4.23
N THR A 161 -1.07 -9.88 -2.93
CA THR A 161 -1.95 -10.68 -2.04
C THR A 161 -3.44 -10.50 -2.36
N THR A 162 -3.85 -9.42 -3.01
CA THR A 162 -5.29 -9.15 -3.28
C THR A 162 -5.94 -10.18 -4.20
N PHE A 163 -5.16 -10.98 -4.91
CA PHE A 163 -5.66 -12.06 -5.77
C PHE A 163 -6.11 -13.31 -5.01
N SER A 164 -5.78 -13.42 -3.71
CA SER A 164 -6.06 -14.60 -2.89
C SER A 164 -6.29 -14.23 -1.44
N ILE A 165 -7.47 -14.58 -0.90
CA ILE A 165 -7.77 -14.38 0.53
C ILE A 165 -6.78 -15.13 1.44
N LYS A 166 -6.27 -16.28 0.98
CA LYS A 166 -5.25 -17.03 1.72
C LYS A 166 -3.97 -16.23 1.85
N ASP A 167 -3.53 -15.57 0.76
CA ASP A 167 -2.31 -14.78 0.76
C ASP A 167 -2.47 -13.56 1.68
N ILE A 168 -3.62 -12.89 1.68
CA ILE A 168 -3.90 -11.79 2.62
C ILE A 168 -3.77 -12.27 4.08
N LEU A 169 -4.33 -13.45 4.40
CA LEU A 169 -4.28 -14.00 5.76
C LEU A 169 -2.88 -14.44 6.17
N PHE A 170 -2.10 -14.99 5.23
CA PHE A 170 -0.76 -15.47 5.51
C PHE A 170 0.28 -14.35 5.60
N TYR A 171 0.19 -13.35 4.72
CA TYR A 171 1.23 -12.34 4.53
C TYR A 171 0.87 -10.95 5.10
N GLY A 172 -0.36 -10.76 5.57
CA GLY A 172 -0.80 -9.46 6.07
C GLY A 172 0.08 -8.87 7.19
N MET A 173 0.63 -9.73 8.06
CA MET A 173 1.57 -9.30 9.11
C MET A 173 2.95 -8.94 8.55
N GLU A 174 3.42 -9.68 7.56
CA GLU A 174 4.69 -9.40 6.89
C GLU A 174 4.65 -8.07 6.13
N ILE A 175 3.54 -7.78 5.45
CA ILE A 175 3.30 -6.48 4.80
C ILE A 175 3.37 -5.34 5.83
N ARG A 176 2.74 -5.50 6.99
CA ARG A 176 2.88 -4.53 8.08
C ARG A 176 4.34 -4.30 8.48
N ASP A 177 5.10 -5.37 8.57
CA ASP A 177 6.48 -5.31 9.02
C ASP A 177 7.35 -4.53 8.02
N TYR A 178 7.05 -4.60 6.70
CA TYR A 178 7.64 -3.71 5.69
C TYR A 178 7.35 -2.24 5.99
N TYR A 179 6.08 -1.89 6.21
CA TYR A 179 5.70 -0.50 6.49
C TYR A 179 6.29 0.01 7.80
N LEU A 180 6.33 -0.81 8.84
CA LEU A 180 6.91 -0.41 10.12
C LEU A 180 8.44 -0.32 10.06
N ALA A 181 9.11 -1.13 9.24
CA ALA A 181 10.54 -0.98 8.98
C ALA A 181 10.83 0.36 8.28
N GLY A 182 10.06 0.71 7.26
CA GLY A 182 10.17 2.01 6.62
C GLY A 182 9.88 3.18 7.56
N TYR A 183 8.86 3.06 8.41
CA TYR A 183 8.53 4.07 9.43
C TYR A 183 9.67 4.29 10.42
N ALA A 184 10.41 3.24 10.77
CA ALA A 184 11.59 3.36 11.64
C ALA A 184 12.76 4.11 10.97
N GLU A 185 12.82 4.15 9.64
CA GLU A 185 13.84 4.89 8.89
C GLU A 185 13.43 6.35 8.63
N ASP A 186 12.14 6.60 8.29
CA ASP A 186 11.59 7.94 8.12
C ASP A 186 10.13 8.01 8.59
N ALA A 187 9.96 8.55 9.79
CA ALA A 187 8.65 8.76 10.40
C ALA A 187 7.85 9.95 9.79
N HIS A 188 8.42 10.65 8.81
CA HIS A 188 7.82 11.81 8.14
C HIS A 188 7.57 11.59 6.65
N CYS A 189 7.73 10.37 6.13
CA CYS A 189 7.34 10.02 4.79
C CYS A 189 5.81 9.94 4.68
N SER A 190 5.17 10.95 4.09
CA SER A 190 3.70 11.06 3.96
C SER A 190 3.08 9.85 3.28
N TYR A 191 3.71 9.38 2.21
CA TYR A 191 3.28 8.19 1.48
C TYR A 191 3.22 6.97 2.40
N LEU A 192 4.33 6.66 3.07
CA LEU A 192 4.44 5.52 3.99
C LEU A 192 3.48 5.61 5.17
N LEU A 193 3.29 6.80 5.74
CA LEU A 193 2.33 7.03 6.82
C LEU A 193 0.90 6.67 6.37
N THR A 194 0.57 6.96 5.12
CA THR A 194 -0.72 6.56 4.50
C THR A 194 -0.86 5.05 4.44
N ASP A 195 0.18 4.31 4.07
CA ASP A 195 0.15 2.84 3.98
C ASP A 195 0.05 2.19 5.35
N VAL A 196 0.80 2.70 6.33
CA VAL A 196 0.66 2.29 7.75
C VAL A 196 -0.77 2.51 8.23
N ALA A 197 -1.37 3.67 7.92
CA ALA A 197 -2.75 3.98 8.29
C ALA A 197 -3.75 3.02 7.66
N GLN A 198 -3.61 2.74 6.36
CA GLN A 198 -4.45 1.81 5.62
C GLN A 198 -4.33 0.39 6.19
N TRP A 199 -3.12 -0.04 6.55
CA TRP A 199 -2.95 -1.33 7.19
C TRP A 199 -3.72 -1.41 8.51
N TYR A 200 -3.57 -0.42 9.43
CA TYR A 200 -4.30 -0.40 10.70
C TYR A 200 -5.81 -0.31 10.52
N LEU A 201 -6.30 0.32 9.47
CA LEU A 201 -7.72 0.42 9.15
C LEU A 201 -8.29 -0.92 8.70
N ASN A 202 -7.58 -1.64 7.82
CA ASN A 202 -8.09 -2.84 7.16
C ASN A 202 -7.80 -4.13 7.94
N ALA A 203 -6.77 -4.17 8.78
CA ALA A 203 -6.42 -5.34 9.58
C ALA A 203 -7.51 -5.66 10.62
N PRO A 204 -7.83 -6.95 10.82
CA PRO A 204 -8.70 -7.36 11.92
C PRO A 204 -8.11 -6.97 13.28
N LYS A 205 -8.97 -6.69 14.28
CA LYS A 205 -8.52 -6.37 15.65
C LYS A 205 -7.57 -7.42 16.23
N VAL A 206 -7.83 -8.70 15.96
CA VAL A 206 -7.00 -9.83 16.43
C VAL A 206 -5.59 -9.81 15.81
N ALA A 207 -5.41 -9.16 14.65
CA ALA A 207 -4.13 -8.94 14.01
C ALA A 207 -3.51 -7.58 14.36
N GLY A 208 -4.13 -6.81 15.27
CA GLY A 208 -3.64 -5.51 15.70
C GLY A 208 -4.26 -4.31 14.99
N GLY A 209 -5.28 -4.51 14.15
CA GLY A 209 -6.03 -3.42 13.50
C GLY A 209 -6.62 -2.45 14.52
N SER A 210 -6.56 -1.14 14.23
CA SER A 210 -6.96 -0.09 15.16
C SER A 210 -7.36 1.17 14.41
N LYS A 211 -8.63 1.54 14.51
CA LYS A 211 -9.13 2.78 13.91
C LYS A 211 -8.49 4.04 14.51
N SER A 212 -8.15 4.04 15.80
CA SER A 212 -7.48 5.18 16.43
C SER A 212 -6.06 5.36 15.93
N LYS A 213 -5.31 4.25 15.73
CA LYS A 213 -3.98 4.31 15.11
C LYS A 213 -4.07 4.72 13.65
N ALA A 214 -5.02 4.15 12.89
CA ALA A 214 -5.25 4.53 11.50
C ALA A 214 -5.49 6.05 11.37
N ARG A 215 -6.36 6.62 12.23
CA ARG A 215 -6.60 8.05 12.26
C ARG A 215 -5.32 8.86 12.51
N ALA A 216 -4.58 8.50 13.53
CA ALA A 216 -3.34 9.21 13.89
C ALA A 216 -2.31 9.20 12.76
N TYR A 217 -2.17 8.06 12.06
CA TYR A 217 -1.25 7.96 10.91
C TYR A 217 -1.76 8.71 9.67
N PHE A 218 -3.06 8.73 9.37
CA PHE A 218 -3.59 9.55 8.28
C PHE A 218 -3.41 11.05 8.55
N GLU A 219 -3.67 11.50 9.78
CA GLU A 219 -3.45 12.90 10.19
C GLU A 219 -1.95 13.26 10.12
N ALA A 220 -1.08 12.35 10.54
CA ALA A 220 0.37 12.53 10.42
C ALA A 220 0.83 12.56 8.95
N ALA A 221 0.26 11.71 8.08
CA ALA A 221 0.56 11.72 6.65
C ALA A 221 0.24 13.07 6.02
N ARG A 222 -0.94 13.63 6.34
CA ARG A 222 -1.34 14.96 5.87
C ARG A 222 -0.39 16.06 6.37
N ALA A 223 -0.02 16.01 7.65
CA ALA A 223 0.89 16.98 8.24
C ALA A 223 2.33 16.88 7.69
N ALA A 224 2.75 15.70 7.23
CA ALA A 224 4.07 15.44 6.69
C ALA A 224 4.17 15.68 5.17
N ALA A 225 3.08 15.93 4.48
CA ALA A 225 3.06 16.16 3.04
C ALA A 225 3.89 17.38 2.65
N ARG A 226 4.81 17.23 1.68
CA ARG A 226 5.76 18.25 1.24
C ARG A 226 5.49 18.76 -0.17
N THR A 227 4.74 17.99 -0.96
CA THR A 227 4.37 18.34 -2.33
C THR A 227 2.85 18.37 -2.49
N GLU A 228 2.37 19.04 -3.54
CA GLU A 228 0.93 19.06 -3.88
C GLU A 228 0.40 17.64 -4.09
N ALA A 229 1.19 16.77 -4.73
CA ALA A 229 0.80 15.39 -4.95
C ALA A 229 0.67 14.60 -3.64
N GLU A 230 1.61 14.76 -2.70
CA GLU A 230 1.49 14.14 -1.38
C GLU A 230 0.26 14.66 -0.63
N SER A 231 0.00 15.97 -0.65
CA SER A 231 -1.18 16.58 -0.05
C SER A 231 -2.47 16.03 -0.66
N TYR A 232 -2.54 15.97 -2.00
CA TYR A 232 -3.67 15.42 -2.74
C TYR A 232 -4.02 13.99 -2.29
N PHE A 233 -3.05 13.10 -2.23
CA PHE A 233 -3.30 11.72 -1.81
C PHE A 233 -3.60 11.60 -0.31
N ALA A 234 -2.90 12.34 0.54
CA ALA A 234 -3.16 12.36 1.99
C ALA A 234 -4.59 12.84 2.30
N ASP A 235 -5.05 13.90 1.65
CA ASP A 235 -6.42 14.42 1.80
C ASP A 235 -7.46 13.40 1.31
N ILE A 236 -7.23 12.73 0.18
CA ILE A 236 -8.11 11.67 -0.31
C ILE A 236 -8.23 10.55 0.71
N PHE A 237 -7.13 9.97 1.16
CA PHE A 237 -7.19 8.81 2.05
C PHE A 237 -7.76 9.15 3.43
N LEU A 238 -7.41 10.31 3.99
CA LEU A 238 -8.00 10.79 5.24
C LEU A 238 -9.50 11.07 5.06
N SER A 239 -9.93 11.68 3.94
CA SER A 239 -11.35 11.93 3.68
C SER A 239 -12.16 10.65 3.68
N GLN A 240 -11.65 9.59 3.06
CA GLN A 240 -12.33 8.31 2.97
C GLN A 240 -12.36 7.55 4.30
N PHE A 241 -11.32 7.72 5.13
CA PHE A 241 -11.35 7.27 6.51
C PHE A 241 -12.44 8.01 7.32
N LEU A 242 -12.52 9.33 7.22
CA LEU A 242 -13.54 10.15 7.91
C LEU A 242 -14.96 9.78 7.43
N PHE A 243 -15.13 9.50 6.15
CA PHE A 243 -16.41 8.98 5.63
C PHE A 243 -16.84 7.70 6.37
N GLU A 244 -15.94 6.74 6.60
CA GLU A 244 -16.24 5.53 7.37
C GLU A 244 -16.53 5.81 8.87
N GLN A 245 -16.02 6.91 9.39
CA GLN A 245 -16.35 7.36 10.75
C GLN A 245 -17.63 8.23 10.79
N LYS A 246 -18.31 8.44 9.64
CA LYS A 246 -19.52 9.26 9.47
C LYS A 246 -19.28 10.76 9.69
N ASP A 247 -18.03 11.20 9.61
CA ASP A 247 -17.68 12.62 9.60
C ASP A 247 -17.71 13.13 8.14
N TYR A 248 -18.94 13.25 7.64
CA TYR A 248 -19.18 13.61 6.24
C TYR A 248 -18.78 15.05 5.92
N GLN A 249 -18.85 15.95 6.89
CA GLN A 249 -18.46 17.34 6.71
C GLN A 249 -16.96 17.46 6.45
N GLN A 250 -16.13 16.88 7.30
CA GLN A 250 -14.68 16.90 7.11
C GLN A 250 -14.27 16.09 5.88
N CYS A 251 -14.95 14.96 5.59
CA CYS A 251 -14.71 14.19 4.36
C CYS A 251 -14.90 15.08 3.13
N THR A 252 -16.00 15.83 3.04
CA THR A 252 -16.28 16.70 1.90
C THR A 252 -15.25 17.82 1.79
N ALA A 253 -14.90 18.47 2.89
CA ALA A 253 -13.90 19.54 2.90
C ALA A 253 -12.54 19.07 2.36
N LEU A 254 -12.05 17.89 2.78
CA LEU A 254 -10.79 17.34 2.29
C LEU A 254 -10.86 16.94 0.81
N LEU A 255 -12.00 16.44 0.33
CA LEU A 255 -12.18 16.17 -1.10
C LEU A 255 -12.24 17.45 -1.93
N ASP A 256 -12.71 18.56 -1.35
CA ASP A 256 -12.71 19.87 -2.01
C ASP A 256 -11.28 20.44 -2.07
N GLU A 257 -10.47 20.27 -0.99
CA GLU A 257 -9.05 20.62 -0.99
C GLU A 257 -8.28 19.81 -2.05
N ALA A 258 -8.46 18.48 -2.08
CA ALA A 258 -7.84 17.63 -3.09
C ALA A 258 -8.29 18.01 -4.53
N ALA A 259 -9.56 18.35 -4.73
CA ALA A 259 -10.07 18.78 -6.02
C ALA A 259 -9.48 20.13 -6.48
N ALA A 260 -9.12 21.01 -5.54
CA ALA A 260 -8.45 22.27 -5.86
C ALA A 260 -7.00 22.02 -6.35
N LEU A 261 -6.32 21.01 -5.82
CA LEU A 261 -4.97 20.61 -6.27
C LEU A 261 -4.97 19.93 -7.64
N ASN A 262 -6.04 19.21 -8.00
CA ASN A 262 -6.17 18.52 -9.28
C ASN A 262 -7.57 18.72 -9.89
N PRO A 263 -7.84 19.91 -10.45
CA PRO A 263 -9.11 20.20 -11.08
C PRO A 263 -9.43 19.25 -12.26
N GLY A 264 -10.66 18.75 -12.30
CA GLY A 264 -11.08 17.82 -13.37
C GLY A 264 -10.70 16.36 -13.13
N SER A 265 -10.17 16.02 -11.96
CA SER A 265 -9.87 14.63 -11.58
C SER A 265 -11.11 13.73 -11.65
N SER A 266 -11.10 12.75 -12.56
CA SER A 266 -12.12 11.71 -12.64
C SER A 266 -12.12 10.82 -11.38
N TYR A 267 -10.97 10.70 -10.71
CA TYR A 267 -10.86 9.96 -9.46
C TYR A 267 -11.63 10.64 -8.32
N ILE A 268 -11.51 11.96 -8.16
CA ILE A 268 -12.32 12.72 -7.18
C ILE A 268 -13.82 12.60 -7.52
N ALA A 269 -14.18 12.71 -8.80
CA ALA A 269 -15.58 12.54 -9.23
C ALA A 269 -16.10 11.13 -8.86
N LEU A 270 -15.32 10.09 -9.08
CA LEU A 270 -15.63 8.72 -8.66
C LEU A 270 -15.85 8.63 -7.14
N LEU A 271 -14.95 9.21 -6.33
CA LEU A 271 -15.06 9.16 -4.87
C LEU A 271 -16.33 9.86 -4.38
N ARG A 272 -16.64 11.02 -4.92
CA ARG A 272 -17.89 11.74 -4.60
C ARG A 272 -19.12 10.92 -4.95
N ALA A 273 -19.13 10.27 -6.12
CA ALA A 273 -20.22 9.37 -6.51
C ALA A 273 -20.35 8.15 -5.59
N GLN A 274 -19.23 7.53 -5.17
CA GLN A 274 -19.26 6.44 -4.22
C GLN A 274 -19.77 6.90 -2.84
N ASN A 275 -19.30 8.03 -2.35
CA ASN A 275 -19.76 8.60 -1.09
C ASN A 275 -21.25 8.95 -1.12
N ALA A 276 -21.75 9.51 -2.20
CA ALA A 276 -23.18 9.76 -2.40
C ALA A 276 -24.01 8.45 -2.41
N ALA A 277 -23.42 7.35 -2.89
CA ALA A 277 -24.01 6.02 -2.83
C ALA A 277 -23.79 5.31 -1.46
N GLY A 278 -23.30 6.02 -0.44
CA GLY A 278 -23.05 5.51 0.91
C GLY A 278 -21.82 4.61 1.05
N ARG A 279 -20.87 4.66 0.14
CA ARG A 279 -19.68 3.82 0.12
C ARG A 279 -18.40 4.63 0.19
N SER A 280 -17.45 4.22 1.04
CA SER A 280 -16.08 4.73 1.02
C SER A 280 -15.26 4.10 -0.12
N LEU A 281 -14.08 4.69 -0.42
CA LEU A 281 -13.07 4.07 -1.27
C LEU A 281 -12.71 2.64 -0.82
N TYR A 282 -12.55 2.43 0.49
CA TYR A 282 -12.18 1.13 1.05
C TYR A 282 -13.26 0.06 0.82
N GLN A 283 -14.53 0.44 0.97
CA GLN A 283 -15.66 -0.44 0.66
C GLN A 283 -15.79 -0.69 -0.85
N TYR A 284 -15.58 0.33 -1.66
CA TYR A 284 -15.57 0.22 -3.12
C TYR A 284 -14.47 -0.74 -3.58
N ASN A 285 -13.24 -0.59 -3.08
CA ASN A 285 -12.11 -1.46 -3.44
C ASN A 285 -12.33 -2.90 -2.98
N ARG A 286 -12.85 -3.14 -1.79
CA ARG A 286 -13.20 -4.51 -1.33
C ARG A 286 -14.22 -5.19 -2.21
N LYS A 287 -15.26 -4.47 -2.63
CA LYS A 287 -16.26 -4.99 -3.55
C LYS A 287 -15.67 -5.28 -4.92
N ARG A 288 -14.84 -4.38 -5.43
CA ARG A 288 -14.17 -4.48 -6.74
C ARG A 288 -13.22 -5.68 -6.80
N SER A 289 -12.48 -5.95 -5.73
CA SER A 289 -11.54 -7.08 -5.62
C SER A 289 -12.22 -8.44 -5.38
N ASN A 290 -13.55 -8.51 -5.25
CA ASN A 290 -14.30 -9.70 -4.85
C ASN A 290 -13.87 -10.31 -3.49
N ILE A 291 -13.15 -9.58 -2.65
CA ILE A 291 -12.75 -10.06 -1.32
C ILE A 291 -13.97 -10.39 -0.45
N ASP A 292 -15.06 -9.65 -0.63
CA ASP A 292 -16.30 -9.91 0.11
C ASP A 292 -17.14 -11.05 -0.49
N ALA A 293 -16.96 -11.42 -1.76
CA ALA A 293 -17.68 -12.53 -2.39
C ALA A 293 -17.25 -13.91 -1.88
N THR A 294 -16.08 -14.01 -1.24
CA THR A 294 -15.60 -15.26 -0.63
C THR A 294 -16.17 -15.52 0.76
N LYS A 295 -17.07 -14.65 1.26
CA LYS A 295 -17.78 -14.82 2.53
C LYS A 295 -19.17 -15.44 2.39
N GLN A 296 -19.63 -15.67 1.17
CA GLN A 296 -20.83 -16.43 0.86
C GLN A 296 -20.47 -17.89 0.54
#